data_446603d0ce39002e33b3e67244128d27
#
_entry.id   446603d0ce39002e33b3e67244128d27
#
_cell.length_a   1.000
_cell.length_b   1.000
_cell.length_c   1.000
_cell.angle_alpha   90.00
_cell.angle_beta   90.00
_cell.angle_gamma   90.00
#
_symmetry.space_group_name_H-M   'P 1'
#
loop_
_entity.id
_entity.type
_entity.pdbx_description
1 polymer ?
#
loop_
_entity_poly.entity_id
_entity_poly.type
_entity_poly.pdbx_seq_one_letter_code
_entity_poly.pdbx_strand_id
1 'polypeptide(L)'
;VPDSAHGTNPASAAVAGYTIVEVKSRPDGTIDVDDLRPLLDDTVAAIMMTNPNTLGIFERNIPEIAGLVHEAGALLYYDGANLNPLVGVARPGDMGFDVMHINLHKTFSTPHGGGGPGAGPVGVRAGLEHLLPNPRVVKKADGTYDIISDPTSLGRISGTLGNYTVIVRALAYILTLGRNGLKWVGPLATLNANYIKESLKDDYLLPIEGVCKHEFVYDGLRDKSTGVTTLNIAKRLLDFGFHAPTIYFPLLFHESLMIEPTETESLETIDNFIGVMHQIAKEASETPDVVKNAPLNTPISHPDDTRAALHPVVTFDELSSLQQ
;
A
#
# COMPACT_ATOMS: atom_id res chain seq x y z
N VAL A 1 -11.14 12.39 -1.38
CA VAL A 1 -10.36 11.14 -1.18
C VAL A 1 -11.33 9.97 -1.21
N PRO A 2 -11.08 8.86 -1.98
CA PRO A 2 -11.93 7.67 -1.94
C PRO A 2 -11.96 7.02 -0.54
N ASP A 3 -13.08 6.41 -0.16
CA ASP A 3 -13.22 5.67 1.11
C ASP A 3 -12.35 4.42 1.20
N SER A 4 -11.91 3.89 0.06
CA SER A 4 -10.93 2.82 -0.07
C SER A 4 -9.47 3.29 -0.01
N ALA A 5 -9.19 4.60 0.14
CA ALA A 5 -7.82 5.10 0.16
C ALA A 5 -7.09 4.75 1.45
N HIS A 6 -5.76 4.68 1.38
CA HIS A 6 -4.91 4.56 2.55
C HIS A 6 -5.03 5.81 3.43
N GLY A 7 -5.02 5.63 4.76
CA GLY A 7 -5.15 6.72 5.74
C GLY A 7 -4.12 7.85 5.59
N THR A 8 -2.98 7.59 4.94
CA THR A 8 -1.98 8.61 4.61
C THR A 8 -2.54 9.71 3.69
N ASN A 9 -3.45 9.39 2.78
CA ASN A 9 -3.99 10.38 1.85
C ASN A 9 -4.82 11.46 2.57
N PRO A 10 -5.85 11.12 3.36
CA PRO A 10 -6.57 12.15 4.14
C PRO A 10 -5.64 12.83 5.17
N ALA A 11 -4.73 12.10 5.82
CA ALA A 11 -3.79 12.71 6.76
C ALA A 11 -2.88 13.74 6.10
N SER A 12 -2.38 13.46 4.90
CA SER A 12 -1.54 14.41 4.13
C SER A 12 -2.32 15.65 3.73
N ALA A 13 -3.58 15.50 3.29
CA ALA A 13 -4.46 16.63 2.97
C ALA A 13 -4.70 17.52 4.21
N ALA A 14 -4.95 16.91 5.38
CA ALA A 14 -5.14 17.64 6.64
C ALA A 14 -3.87 18.41 7.05
N VAL A 15 -2.68 17.79 6.96
CA VAL A 15 -1.40 18.45 7.23
C VAL A 15 -1.14 19.63 6.28
N ALA A 16 -1.59 19.52 5.03
CA ALA A 16 -1.51 20.60 4.05
C ALA A 16 -2.58 21.71 4.29
N GLY A 17 -3.45 21.56 5.29
CA GLY A 17 -4.45 22.56 5.66
C GLY A 17 -5.78 22.45 4.88
N TYR A 18 -6.02 21.35 4.18
CA TYR A 18 -7.24 21.12 3.44
C TYR A 18 -8.29 20.35 4.25
N THR A 19 -9.56 20.64 3.97
CA THR A 19 -10.69 19.84 4.45
C THR A 19 -10.82 18.58 3.58
N ILE A 20 -11.04 17.44 4.22
CA ILE A 20 -11.20 16.15 3.55
C ILE A 20 -12.68 15.90 3.28
N VAL A 21 -12.99 15.56 2.04
CA VAL A 21 -14.30 15.05 1.61
C VAL A 21 -14.11 13.63 1.10
N GLU A 22 -14.89 12.70 1.63
CA GLU A 22 -14.84 11.29 1.25
C GLU A 22 -15.78 11.01 0.09
N VAL A 23 -15.30 10.24 -0.89
CA VAL A 23 -16.08 9.77 -2.03
C VAL A 23 -16.34 8.28 -1.86
N LYS A 24 -17.56 7.83 -2.05
CA LYS A 24 -17.96 6.43 -1.85
C LYS A 24 -17.47 5.52 -2.97
N SER A 25 -17.19 4.28 -2.58
CA SER A 25 -16.94 3.19 -3.52
C SER A 25 -18.23 2.47 -3.87
N ARG A 26 -18.31 1.97 -5.10
CA ARG A 26 -19.32 1.03 -5.57
C ARG A 26 -19.06 -0.38 -5.00
N PRO A 27 -20.03 -1.28 -5.06
CA PRO A 27 -19.85 -2.67 -4.60
C PRO A 27 -18.72 -3.42 -5.31
N ASP A 28 -18.31 -3.01 -6.50
CA ASP A 28 -17.16 -3.59 -7.24
C ASP A 28 -15.81 -2.96 -6.84
N GLY A 29 -15.80 -2.07 -5.84
CA GLY A 29 -14.61 -1.41 -5.31
C GLY A 29 -14.11 -0.22 -6.13
N THR A 30 -14.78 0.16 -7.23
CA THR A 30 -14.45 1.37 -8.00
C THR A 30 -15.10 2.61 -7.37
N ILE A 31 -14.60 3.80 -7.71
CA ILE A 31 -15.19 5.07 -7.27
C ILE A 31 -16.60 5.21 -7.83
N ASP A 32 -17.54 5.63 -6.99
CA ASP A 32 -18.86 6.05 -7.47
C ASP A 32 -18.76 7.44 -8.10
N VAL A 33 -18.76 7.48 -9.44
CA VAL A 33 -18.64 8.73 -10.20
C VAL A 33 -19.88 9.62 -10.00
N ASP A 34 -21.04 9.02 -9.72
CA ASP A 34 -22.27 9.80 -9.48
C ASP A 34 -22.23 10.46 -8.09
N ASP A 35 -21.56 9.84 -7.11
CA ASP A 35 -21.25 10.45 -5.80
C ASP A 35 -20.15 11.51 -5.90
N LEU A 36 -19.16 11.29 -6.76
CA LEU A 36 -18.06 12.23 -6.98
C LEU A 36 -18.51 13.53 -7.64
N ARG A 37 -19.31 13.45 -8.69
CA ARG A 37 -19.66 14.59 -9.55
C ARG A 37 -20.20 15.80 -8.80
N PRO A 38 -21.18 15.67 -7.86
CA PRO A 38 -21.70 16.83 -7.13
C PRO A 38 -20.72 17.42 -6.11
N LEU A 39 -19.63 16.72 -5.79
CA LEU A 39 -18.61 17.20 -4.86
C LEU A 39 -17.53 18.05 -5.53
N LEU A 40 -17.51 18.09 -6.87
CA LEU A 40 -16.51 18.82 -7.65
C LEU A 40 -17.01 20.23 -7.98
N ASP A 41 -16.39 21.21 -7.33
CA ASP A 41 -16.60 22.64 -7.59
C ASP A 41 -15.26 23.40 -7.56
N ASP A 42 -15.30 24.71 -7.68
CA ASP A 42 -14.12 25.59 -7.71
C ASP A 42 -13.39 25.71 -6.35
N THR A 43 -13.91 25.09 -5.29
CA THR A 43 -13.26 25.01 -3.98
C THR A 43 -12.41 23.75 -3.82
N VAL A 44 -12.52 22.77 -4.73
CA VAL A 44 -11.76 21.52 -4.67
C VAL A 44 -10.33 21.74 -5.17
N ALA A 45 -9.36 21.49 -4.29
CA ALA A 45 -7.94 21.61 -4.64
C ALA A 45 -7.43 20.40 -5.42
N ALA A 46 -7.76 19.20 -4.97
CA ALA A 46 -7.27 17.96 -5.58
C ALA A 46 -8.08 16.73 -5.16
N ILE A 47 -7.98 15.67 -5.97
CA ILE A 47 -8.30 14.29 -5.56
C ILE A 47 -7.00 13.53 -5.39
N MET A 48 -6.84 12.85 -4.23
CA MET A 48 -5.74 11.93 -3.95
C MET A 48 -6.24 10.50 -3.98
N MET A 49 -5.64 9.65 -4.80
CA MET A 49 -6.03 8.24 -4.89
C MET A 49 -4.87 7.35 -5.33
N THR A 50 -4.97 6.06 -5.01
CA THR A 50 -4.19 4.99 -5.62
C THR A 50 -4.94 4.42 -6.83
N ASN A 51 -4.22 3.98 -7.83
CA ASN A 51 -4.77 3.16 -8.90
C ASN A 51 -3.74 2.10 -9.34
N PRO A 52 -3.98 0.80 -9.07
CA PRO A 52 -5.16 0.23 -8.38
C PRO A 52 -5.29 0.72 -6.94
N ASN A 53 -6.50 0.60 -6.40
CA ASN A 53 -6.78 0.96 -5.01
C ASN A 53 -6.31 -0.13 -4.03
N THR A 54 -6.46 0.09 -2.72
CA THR A 54 -6.04 -0.85 -1.66
C THR A 54 -6.83 -2.16 -1.60
N LEU A 55 -7.87 -2.31 -2.43
CA LEU A 55 -8.60 -3.56 -2.63
C LEU A 55 -8.04 -4.37 -3.80
N GLY A 56 -6.97 -3.88 -4.45
CA GLY A 56 -6.40 -4.45 -5.66
C GLY A 56 -7.23 -4.19 -6.92
N ILE A 57 -8.21 -3.30 -6.87
CA ILE A 57 -9.12 -3.02 -7.99
C ILE A 57 -8.61 -1.84 -8.82
N PHE A 58 -8.47 -2.06 -10.13
CA PHE A 58 -8.09 -0.99 -11.04
C PHE A 58 -9.30 -0.12 -11.38
N GLU A 59 -9.18 1.19 -11.13
CA GLU A 59 -10.21 2.17 -11.48
C GLU A 59 -10.26 2.38 -13.00
N ARG A 60 -11.26 1.76 -13.61
CA ARG A 60 -11.42 1.82 -15.07
C ARG A 60 -12.08 3.12 -15.55
N ASN A 61 -12.76 3.82 -14.65
CA ASN A 61 -13.38 5.11 -14.96
C ASN A 61 -12.38 6.27 -14.80
N ILE A 62 -11.08 5.98 -14.62
CA ILE A 62 -10.07 7.01 -14.40
C ILE A 62 -10.03 8.11 -15.49
N PRO A 63 -10.28 7.83 -16.79
CA PRO A 63 -10.36 8.90 -17.78
C PRO A 63 -11.52 9.88 -17.55
N GLU A 64 -12.69 9.37 -17.11
CA GLU A 64 -13.84 10.21 -16.79
C GLU A 64 -13.58 11.01 -15.51
N ILE A 65 -13.04 10.35 -14.47
CA ILE A 65 -12.68 11.00 -13.20
C ILE A 65 -11.68 12.14 -13.47
N ALA A 66 -10.62 11.88 -14.25
CA ALA A 66 -9.64 12.91 -14.61
C ALA A 66 -10.27 14.09 -15.34
N GLY A 67 -11.17 13.83 -16.30
CA GLY A 67 -11.93 14.87 -17.00
C GLY A 67 -12.72 15.76 -16.04
N LEU A 68 -13.51 15.16 -15.15
CA LEU A 68 -14.33 15.88 -14.17
C LEU A 68 -13.48 16.72 -13.20
N VAL A 69 -12.36 16.15 -12.71
CA VAL A 69 -11.43 16.85 -11.81
C VAL A 69 -10.82 18.06 -12.49
N HIS A 70 -10.38 17.92 -13.73
CA HIS A 70 -9.78 19.01 -14.50
C HIS A 70 -10.81 20.08 -14.90
N GLU A 71 -12.05 19.71 -15.22
CA GLU A 71 -13.15 20.65 -15.49
C GLU A 71 -13.45 21.52 -14.27
N ALA A 72 -13.33 20.99 -13.06
CA ALA A 72 -13.45 21.73 -11.80
C ALA A 72 -12.21 22.60 -11.48
N GLY A 73 -11.14 22.52 -12.29
CA GLY A 73 -9.88 23.25 -12.05
C GLY A 73 -8.98 22.61 -10.97
N ALA A 74 -9.33 21.43 -10.50
CA ALA A 74 -8.61 20.68 -9.47
C ALA A 74 -7.47 19.82 -10.06
N LEU A 75 -6.57 19.31 -9.19
CA LEU A 75 -5.49 18.41 -9.56
C LEU A 75 -5.83 16.96 -9.22
N LEU A 76 -5.30 16.03 -10.00
CA LEU A 76 -5.39 14.61 -9.73
C LEU A 76 -4.03 14.09 -9.26
N TYR A 77 -3.97 13.63 -8.00
CA TYR A 77 -2.75 13.14 -7.36
C TYR A 77 -2.73 11.61 -7.32
N TYR A 78 -1.69 11.02 -7.86
CA TYR A 78 -1.43 9.59 -7.82
C TYR A 78 -0.59 9.21 -6.60
N ASP A 79 -1.19 8.49 -5.67
CA ASP A 79 -0.44 7.78 -4.63
C ASP A 79 0.20 6.52 -5.26
N GLY A 80 1.51 6.56 -5.42
CA GLY A 80 2.28 5.50 -6.08
C GLY A 80 2.57 4.29 -5.18
N ALA A 81 1.90 4.15 -4.05
CA ALA A 81 2.04 2.97 -3.18
C ALA A 81 1.73 1.67 -3.94
N ASN A 82 0.78 1.71 -4.85
CA ASN A 82 0.30 0.56 -5.63
C ASN A 82 0.79 0.59 -7.10
N LEU A 83 1.98 1.13 -7.35
CA LEU A 83 2.56 1.18 -8.70
C LEU A 83 2.98 -0.21 -9.23
N ASN A 84 3.18 -1.21 -8.37
CA ASN A 84 3.72 -2.53 -8.69
C ASN A 84 3.10 -3.17 -9.94
N PRO A 85 1.76 -3.29 -10.07
CA PRO A 85 1.13 -3.93 -11.23
C PRO A 85 1.18 -3.08 -12.49
N LEU A 86 1.55 -1.81 -12.40
CA LEU A 86 1.58 -0.89 -13.54
C LEU A 86 2.97 -0.75 -14.17
N VAL A 87 4.03 -1.22 -13.52
CA VAL A 87 5.41 -1.11 -14.03
C VAL A 87 5.54 -1.74 -15.40
N GLY A 88 5.91 -0.94 -16.39
CA GLY A 88 6.03 -1.38 -17.79
C GLY A 88 4.71 -1.64 -18.52
N VAL A 89 3.56 -1.44 -17.88
CA VAL A 89 2.20 -1.68 -18.44
C VAL A 89 1.47 -0.37 -18.70
N ALA A 90 1.42 0.52 -17.69
CA ALA A 90 0.71 1.80 -17.80
C ALA A 90 1.49 2.90 -17.07
N ARG A 91 1.29 4.15 -17.51
CA ARG A 91 1.89 5.34 -16.89
C ARG A 91 0.80 6.20 -16.26
N PRO A 92 0.92 6.60 -14.99
CA PRO A 92 -0.09 7.43 -14.32
C PRO A 92 -0.39 8.73 -15.07
N GLY A 93 0.62 9.39 -15.65
CA GLY A 93 0.41 10.60 -16.45
C GLY A 93 -0.49 10.40 -17.68
N ASP A 94 -0.47 9.22 -18.31
CA ASP A 94 -1.35 8.91 -19.45
C ASP A 94 -2.81 8.68 -19.02
N MET A 95 -3.04 8.44 -17.73
CA MET A 95 -4.36 8.29 -17.12
C MET A 95 -4.94 9.65 -16.63
N GLY A 96 -4.17 10.74 -16.77
CA GLY A 96 -4.60 12.09 -16.38
C GLY A 96 -4.10 12.55 -15.01
N PHE A 97 -3.21 11.83 -14.36
CA PHE A 97 -2.63 12.28 -13.10
C PHE A 97 -1.63 13.42 -13.32
N ASP A 98 -1.76 14.46 -12.50
CA ASP A 98 -0.97 15.68 -12.56
C ASP A 98 0.29 15.63 -11.69
N VAL A 99 0.18 14.96 -10.54
CA VAL A 99 1.23 14.80 -9.54
C VAL A 99 1.26 13.34 -9.11
N MET A 100 2.45 12.80 -8.90
CA MET A 100 2.61 11.46 -8.36
C MET A 100 3.80 11.38 -7.41
N HIS A 101 3.74 10.48 -6.43
CA HIS A 101 4.93 9.99 -5.75
C HIS A 101 5.11 8.50 -6.00
N ILE A 102 6.33 8.02 -5.79
CA ILE A 102 6.69 6.61 -5.91
C ILE A 102 7.30 6.14 -4.60
N ASN A 103 6.77 5.05 -4.04
CA ASN A 103 7.38 4.40 -2.89
C ASN A 103 8.47 3.43 -3.34
N LEU A 104 9.73 3.82 -3.24
CA LEU A 104 10.85 2.95 -3.65
C LEU A 104 10.90 1.66 -2.83
N HIS A 105 10.50 1.72 -1.56
CA HIS A 105 10.43 0.58 -0.64
C HIS A 105 9.25 -0.38 -0.87
N LYS A 106 8.40 -0.10 -1.86
CA LYS A 106 7.34 -1.01 -2.32
C LYS A 106 7.68 -1.54 -3.72
N THR A 107 7.63 -0.69 -4.72
CA THR A 107 7.77 -1.08 -6.14
C THR A 107 9.19 -1.47 -6.54
N PHE A 108 10.24 -0.91 -5.89
CA PHE A 108 11.63 -1.07 -6.31
C PHE A 108 12.53 -1.77 -5.29
N SER A 109 11.95 -2.60 -4.42
CA SER A 109 12.66 -3.53 -3.54
C SER A 109 13.72 -2.88 -2.65
N THR A 110 13.43 -1.71 -2.11
CA THR A 110 14.33 -1.03 -1.16
C THR A 110 13.86 -1.22 0.28
N PRO A 111 14.71 -1.04 1.30
CA PRO A 111 14.28 -1.16 2.70
C PRO A 111 13.32 -0.03 3.08
N HIS A 112 12.35 -0.35 3.94
CA HIS A 112 11.48 0.58 4.64
C HIS A 112 11.98 0.89 6.06
N GLY A 113 12.58 -0.10 6.72
CA GLY A 113 13.19 0.01 8.04
C GLY A 113 12.20 0.32 9.17
N GLY A 114 10.93 -0.08 9.04
CA GLY A 114 9.91 0.17 10.06
C GLY A 114 9.63 1.67 10.29
N GLY A 115 9.63 2.48 9.23
CA GLY A 115 9.55 3.93 9.30
C GLY A 115 10.91 4.64 9.17
N GLY A 116 11.93 3.89 8.73
CA GLY A 116 13.31 4.35 8.57
C GLY A 116 13.62 4.92 7.18
N PRO A 117 14.57 4.34 6.43
CA PRO A 117 15.26 4.97 5.30
C PRO A 117 14.43 5.03 4.01
N GLY A 118 13.19 5.44 4.05
CA GLY A 118 12.34 5.60 2.88
C GLY A 118 12.85 6.69 1.92
N ALA A 119 12.48 6.57 0.64
CA ALA A 119 12.61 7.62 -0.36
C ALA A 119 11.40 7.57 -1.31
N GLY A 120 10.93 8.74 -1.71
CA GLY A 120 9.74 8.90 -2.55
C GLY A 120 9.98 9.94 -3.64
N PRO A 121 10.47 9.54 -4.82
CA PRO A 121 10.51 10.43 -5.96
C PRO A 121 9.13 11.01 -6.27
N VAL A 122 9.08 12.30 -6.59
CA VAL A 122 7.86 13.02 -6.99
C VAL A 122 7.97 13.38 -8.46
N GLY A 123 6.93 13.03 -9.22
CA GLY A 123 6.75 13.42 -10.61
C GLY A 123 5.56 14.38 -10.73
N VAL A 124 5.67 15.33 -11.65
CA VAL A 124 4.59 16.28 -11.94
C VAL A 124 4.41 16.41 -13.44
N ARG A 125 3.19 16.78 -13.87
CA ARG A 125 2.95 17.16 -15.27
C ARG A 125 3.69 18.44 -15.64
N ALA A 126 3.85 18.66 -16.97
CA ALA A 126 4.42 19.89 -17.50
C ALA A 126 3.67 21.12 -16.98
N GLY A 127 4.45 22.14 -16.61
CA GLY A 127 3.95 23.38 -16.02
C GLY A 127 3.94 23.44 -14.50
N LEU A 128 4.08 22.31 -13.80
CA LEU A 128 4.18 22.26 -12.33
C LEU A 128 5.62 22.06 -11.81
N GLU A 129 6.61 21.92 -12.68
CA GLU A 129 8.01 21.61 -12.32
C GLU A 129 8.63 22.68 -11.40
N HIS A 130 8.23 23.93 -11.58
CA HIS A 130 8.73 25.05 -10.80
C HIS A 130 8.30 24.98 -9.33
N LEU A 131 7.20 24.28 -9.02
CA LEU A 131 6.69 24.08 -7.66
C LEU A 131 7.39 22.96 -6.90
N LEU A 132 8.16 22.10 -7.58
CA LEU A 132 8.86 20.99 -6.92
C LEU A 132 9.77 21.50 -5.79
N PRO A 133 9.98 20.69 -4.72
CA PRO A 133 10.80 21.07 -3.57
C PRO A 133 12.23 21.46 -3.93
N ASN A 134 12.79 22.37 -3.18
CA ASN A 134 14.20 22.77 -3.22
C ASN A 134 15.05 21.93 -2.24
N PRO A 135 16.39 21.74 -2.51
CA PRO A 135 17.08 22.02 -3.76
C PRO A 135 16.85 20.92 -4.80
N ARG A 136 17.14 21.20 -6.07
CA ARG A 136 17.03 20.23 -7.17
C ARG A 136 18.37 20.03 -7.87
N VAL A 137 18.62 18.80 -8.34
CA VAL A 137 19.76 18.50 -9.20
C VAL A 137 19.33 18.70 -10.65
N VAL A 138 20.09 19.49 -11.38
CA VAL A 138 19.85 19.74 -12.80
C VAL A 138 21.09 19.38 -13.62
N LYS A 139 20.86 18.85 -14.81
CA LYS A 139 21.93 18.60 -15.78
C LYS A 139 22.14 19.86 -16.63
N LYS A 140 23.38 20.37 -16.66
CA LYS A 140 23.77 21.52 -17.50
C LYS A 140 23.99 21.12 -18.95
N ALA A 141 24.06 22.11 -19.82
CA ALA A 141 24.29 21.91 -21.25
C ALA A 141 25.67 21.24 -21.57
N ASP A 142 26.65 21.44 -20.72
CA ASP A 142 28.00 20.82 -20.82
C ASP A 142 28.01 19.35 -20.32
N GLY A 143 26.87 18.83 -19.87
CA GLY A 143 26.73 17.47 -19.35
C GLY A 143 27.06 17.30 -17.87
N THR A 144 27.57 18.33 -17.21
CA THR A 144 27.77 18.32 -15.75
C THR A 144 26.45 18.54 -14.99
N TYR A 145 26.48 18.32 -13.69
CA TYR A 145 25.32 18.50 -12.83
C TYR A 145 25.53 19.66 -11.86
N ASP A 146 24.44 20.31 -11.48
CA ASP A 146 24.45 21.39 -10.51
C ASP A 146 23.27 21.26 -9.56
N ILE A 147 23.38 21.90 -8.40
CA ILE A 147 22.30 21.97 -7.41
C ILE A 147 21.72 23.39 -7.46
N ILE A 148 20.47 23.49 -7.81
CA ILE A 148 19.77 24.78 -7.91
C ILE A 148 18.66 24.91 -6.87
N SER A 149 18.32 26.15 -6.55
CA SER A 149 17.12 26.53 -5.80
C SER A 149 16.28 27.46 -6.67
N ASP A 150 15.04 27.05 -6.91
CA ASP A 150 14.06 27.82 -7.66
C ASP A 150 13.28 28.72 -6.69
N PRO A 151 13.21 30.04 -6.88
CA PRO A 151 12.50 30.94 -5.99
C PRO A 151 10.97 30.74 -6.00
N THR A 152 10.43 30.11 -7.04
CA THR A 152 8.98 29.81 -7.16
C THR A 152 8.59 28.46 -6.57
N SER A 153 9.59 27.66 -6.13
CA SER A 153 9.37 26.38 -5.44
C SER A 153 8.56 26.57 -4.17
N LEU A 154 7.81 25.51 -3.81
CA LEU A 154 7.14 25.45 -2.50
C LEU A 154 8.12 25.45 -1.30
N GLY A 155 9.41 25.38 -1.56
CA GLY A 155 10.45 25.47 -0.55
C GLY A 155 11.18 24.16 -0.26
N ARG A 156 11.92 24.11 0.84
CA ARG A 156 12.68 22.94 1.27
C ARG A 156 11.78 22.07 2.17
N ILE A 157 11.57 20.83 1.76
CA ILE A 157 10.76 19.87 2.52
C ILE A 157 11.63 18.96 3.39
N SER A 158 12.84 18.60 2.93
CA SER A 158 13.77 17.76 3.69
C SER A 158 15.16 18.39 3.80
N GLY A 159 15.96 17.91 4.76
CA GLY A 159 17.33 18.36 4.96
C GLY A 159 18.29 17.92 3.87
N THR A 160 17.93 16.93 3.06
CA THR A 160 18.79 16.33 2.03
C THR A 160 18.05 16.20 0.70
N LEU A 161 18.78 15.77 -0.35
CA LEU A 161 18.23 15.48 -1.70
C LEU A 161 17.55 14.09 -1.78
N GLY A 162 17.16 13.53 -0.65
CA GLY A 162 16.62 12.19 -0.52
C GLY A 162 17.64 11.20 0.06
N ASN A 163 17.19 9.95 0.29
CA ASN A 163 18.06 8.90 0.79
C ASN A 163 18.87 8.29 -0.37
N TYR A 164 20.09 8.73 -0.54
CA TYR A 164 20.95 8.34 -1.66
C TYR A 164 21.12 6.82 -1.77
N THR A 165 21.39 6.14 -0.67
CA THR A 165 21.58 4.67 -0.66
C THR A 165 20.33 3.92 -1.12
N VAL A 166 19.16 4.37 -0.70
CA VAL A 166 17.86 3.79 -1.14
C VAL A 166 17.65 4.02 -2.63
N ILE A 167 17.98 5.20 -3.14
CA ILE A 167 17.88 5.53 -4.57
C ILE A 167 18.82 4.62 -5.40
N VAL A 168 20.05 4.41 -4.93
CA VAL A 168 21.03 3.52 -5.60
C VAL A 168 20.54 2.07 -5.60
N ARG A 169 19.95 1.59 -4.50
CA ARG A 169 19.36 0.25 -4.47
C ARG A 169 18.22 0.09 -5.46
N ALA A 170 17.32 1.06 -5.54
CA ALA A 170 16.25 1.06 -6.54
C ALA A 170 16.81 1.04 -7.97
N LEU A 171 17.86 1.82 -8.24
CA LEU A 171 18.55 1.81 -9.53
C LEU A 171 19.16 0.43 -9.83
N ALA A 172 19.83 -0.19 -8.85
CA ALA A 172 20.40 -1.53 -9.00
C ALA A 172 19.31 -2.58 -9.32
N TYR A 173 18.17 -2.54 -8.63
CA TYR A 173 17.01 -3.39 -8.93
C TYR A 173 16.54 -3.21 -10.39
N ILE A 174 16.35 -1.96 -10.81
CA ILE A 174 15.91 -1.63 -12.18
C ILE A 174 16.91 -2.16 -13.22
N LEU A 175 18.21 -1.95 -12.99
CA LEU A 175 19.26 -2.40 -13.90
C LEU A 175 19.38 -3.93 -13.95
N THR A 176 19.18 -4.62 -12.81
CA THR A 176 19.23 -6.08 -12.71
C THR A 176 18.09 -6.71 -13.54
N LEU A 177 16.88 -6.20 -13.43
CA LEU A 177 15.74 -6.68 -14.20
C LEU A 177 15.81 -6.25 -15.68
N GLY A 178 16.35 -5.08 -15.93
CA GLY A 178 16.39 -4.46 -17.25
C GLY A 178 14.99 -4.23 -17.83
N ARG A 179 14.95 -3.75 -19.07
CA ARG A 179 13.67 -3.40 -19.74
C ARG A 179 12.70 -4.58 -19.85
N ASN A 180 13.22 -5.78 -20.06
CA ASN A 180 12.38 -6.97 -20.28
C ASN A 180 11.86 -7.52 -18.94
N GLY A 181 12.70 -7.60 -17.90
CA GLY A 181 12.28 -8.08 -16.59
C GLY A 181 11.23 -7.17 -15.95
N LEU A 182 11.42 -5.85 -16.02
CA LEU A 182 10.44 -4.89 -15.49
C LEU A 182 9.03 -5.05 -16.06
N LYS A 183 8.90 -5.49 -17.31
CA LYS A 183 7.58 -5.72 -17.93
C LYS A 183 6.82 -6.92 -17.34
N TRP A 184 7.52 -7.82 -16.65
CA TRP A 184 6.91 -9.01 -16.06
C TRP A 184 6.54 -8.83 -14.59
N VAL A 185 7.07 -7.81 -13.90
CA VAL A 185 6.78 -7.54 -12.48
C VAL A 185 5.27 -7.47 -12.23
N GLY A 186 4.58 -6.56 -12.90
CA GLY A 186 3.15 -6.37 -12.73
C GLY A 186 2.30 -7.59 -13.12
N PRO A 187 2.48 -8.18 -14.32
CA PRO A 187 1.74 -9.38 -14.72
C PRO A 187 1.94 -10.58 -13.78
N LEU A 188 3.16 -10.84 -13.30
CA LEU A 188 3.43 -11.96 -12.39
C LEU A 188 2.81 -11.71 -11.02
N ALA A 189 2.97 -10.51 -10.43
CA ALA A 189 2.31 -10.17 -9.17
C ALA A 189 0.79 -10.30 -9.27
N THR A 190 0.19 -9.84 -10.39
CA THR A 190 -1.24 -9.98 -10.67
C THR A 190 -1.66 -11.46 -10.78
N LEU A 191 -0.88 -12.28 -11.46
CA LEU A 191 -1.15 -13.71 -11.59
C LEU A 191 -1.11 -14.41 -10.22
N ASN A 192 -0.06 -14.16 -9.43
CA ASN A 192 0.11 -14.73 -8.10
C ASN A 192 -1.04 -14.36 -7.17
N ALA A 193 -1.44 -13.08 -7.15
CA ALA A 193 -2.54 -12.61 -6.33
C ALA A 193 -3.87 -13.30 -6.69
N ASN A 194 -4.20 -13.38 -7.99
CA ASN A 194 -5.44 -14.04 -8.42
C ASN A 194 -5.40 -15.55 -8.17
N TYR A 195 -4.24 -16.20 -8.30
CA TYR A 195 -4.10 -17.61 -8.01
C TYR A 195 -4.40 -17.93 -6.53
N ILE A 196 -3.80 -17.21 -5.60
CA ILE A 196 -4.10 -17.36 -4.16
C ILE A 196 -5.56 -17.05 -3.87
N LYS A 197 -6.06 -15.93 -4.38
CA LYS A 197 -7.43 -15.46 -4.16
C LYS A 197 -8.47 -16.51 -4.60
N GLU A 198 -8.33 -17.05 -5.81
CA GLU A 198 -9.27 -18.05 -6.30
C GLU A 198 -9.16 -19.39 -5.56
N SER A 199 -7.97 -19.75 -5.07
CA SER A 199 -7.75 -20.99 -4.33
C SER A 199 -8.39 -20.97 -2.93
N LEU A 200 -8.51 -19.81 -2.28
CA LEU A 200 -8.93 -19.68 -0.88
C LEU A 200 -10.36 -19.13 -0.71
N LYS A 201 -11.05 -18.76 -1.78
CA LYS A 201 -12.36 -18.09 -1.70
C LYS A 201 -13.49 -18.93 -1.06
N ASP A 202 -13.32 -20.23 -0.97
CA ASP A 202 -14.31 -21.11 -0.35
C ASP A 202 -14.19 -21.14 1.18
N ASP A 203 -13.00 -20.88 1.72
CA ASP A 203 -12.73 -20.82 3.17
C ASP A 203 -12.83 -19.39 3.72
N TYR A 204 -12.43 -18.41 2.94
CA TYR A 204 -12.35 -17.00 3.33
C TYR A 204 -13.42 -16.17 2.60
N LEU A 205 -14.02 -15.23 3.31
CA LEU A 205 -15.02 -14.35 2.72
C LEU A 205 -14.38 -13.33 1.78
N LEU A 206 -14.61 -13.49 0.48
CA LEU A 206 -14.18 -12.55 -0.54
C LEU A 206 -15.28 -11.49 -0.76
N PRO A 207 -15.09 -10.24 -0.30
CA PRO A 207 -16.13 -9.23 -0.39
C PRO A 207 -16.28 -8.64 -1.80
N ILE A 208 -15.19 -8.64 -2.59
CA ILE A 208 -15.18 -8.13 -3.96
C ILE A 208 -14.74 -9.24 -4.90
N GLU A 209 -15.64 -9.65 -5.76
CA GLU A 209 -15.40 -10.66 -6.78
C GLU A 209 -14.69 -10.06 -8.00
N GLY A 210 -14.25 -10.93 -8.93
CA GLY A 210 -13.58 -10.52 -10.16
C GLY A 210 -12.06 -10.51 -10.06
N VAL A 211 -11.40 -10.02 -11.10
CA VAL A 211 -9.93 -10.01 -11.20
C VAL A 211 -9.37 -8.85 -10.40
N CYS A 212 -8.48 -9.16 -9.46
CA CYS A 212 -7.66 -8.15 -8.77
C CYS A 212 -6.34 -7.89 -9.52
N LYS A 213 -5.62 -6.86 -9.11
CA LYS A 213 -4.24 -6.61 -9.53
C LYS A 213 -3.27 -7.38 -8.62
N HIS A 214 -2.28 -6.72 -8.03
CA HIS A 214 -1.20 -7.35 -7.27
C HIS A 214 -1.59 -7.75 -5.83
N GLU A 215 -2.71 -7.29 -5.34
CA GLU A 215 -3.21 -7.53 -3.97
C GLU A 215 -4.72 -7.75 -3.99
N PHE A 216 -5.24 -8.29 -2.90
CA PHE A 216 -6.66 -8.47 -2.66
C PHE A 216 -6.95 -8.54 -1.16
N VAL A 217 -8.22 -8.42 -0.78
CA VAL A 217 -8.66 -8.41 0.61
C VAL A 217 -9.74 -9.46 0.84
N TYR A 218 -9.57 -10.28 1.89
CA TYR A 218 -10.63 -11.06 2.49
C TYR A 218 -11.22 -10.34 3.70
N ASP A 219 -12.49 -10.60 4.02
CA ASP A 219 -13.13 -10.18 5.27
C ASP A 219 -13.19 -11.37 6.25
N GLY A 220 -12.03 -11.89 6.63
CA GLY A 220 -11.87 -13.02 7.54
C GLY A 220 -12.32 -14.35 6.98
N LEU A 221 -12.60 -15.31 7.89
CA LEU A 221 -13.16 -16.60 7.53
C LEU A 221 -14.61 -16.45 7.03
N ARG A 222 -15.02 -17.33 6.14
CA ARG A 222 -16.41 -17.43 5.71
C ARG A 222 -17.31 -17.90 6.85
N ASP A 223 -16.86 -18.88 7.63
CA ASP A 223 -17.54 -19.29 8.87
C ASP A 223 -16.99 -18.47 10.06
N LYS A 224 -17.81 -17.53 10.53
CA LYS A 224 -17.50 -16.67 11.69
C LYS A 224 -18.05 -17.23 13.01
N SER A 225 -18.70 -18.40 13.03
CA SER A 225 -19.38 -18.96 14.20
C SER A 225 -18.44 -19.35 15.34
N THR A 226 -17.18 -19.67 15.03
CA THR A 226 -16.17 -20.09 16.00
C THR A 226 -15.54 -18.92 16.74
N GLY A 227 -15.75 -17.69 16.28
CA GLY A 227 -15.16 -16.47 16.85
C GLY A 227 -13.64 -16.37 16.65
N VAL A 228 -13.08 -17.08 15.67
CA VAL A 228 -11.69 -16.88 15.22
C VAL A 228 -11.63 -15.58 14.39
N THR A 229 -10.75 -14.67 14.78
CA THR A 229 -10.55 -13.36 14.15
C THR A 229 -9.43 -13.39 13.14
N THR A 230 -9.34 -12.37 12.30
CA THR A 230 -8.22 -12.16 11.38
C THR A 230 -6.89 -12.02 12.11
N LEU A 231 -6.85 -11.42 13.30
CA LEU A 231 -5.66 -11.38 14.14
C LEU A 231 -5.18 -12.79 14.53
N ASN A 232 -6.11 -13.70 14.87
CA ASN A 232 -5.75 -15.08 15.20
C ASN A 232 -5.16 -15.80 13.99
N ILE A 233 -5.73 -15.61 12.78
CA ILE A 233 -5.19 -16.15 11.53
C ILE A 233 -3.78 -15.64 11.28
N ALA A 234 -3.56 -14.33 11.39
CA ALA A 234 -2.25 -13.70 11.20
C ALA A 234 -1.21 -14.25 12.18
N LYS A 235 -1.57 -14.43 13.45
CA LYS A 235 -0.69 -15.02 14.46
C LYS A 235 -0.43 -16.51 14.21
N ARG A 236 -1.42 -17.25 13.71
CA ARG A 236 -1.23 -18.67 13.38
C ARG A 236 -0.29 -18.87 12.19
N LEU A 237 -0.30 -17.96 11.20
CA LEU A 237 0.66 -17.97 10.09
C LEU A 237 2.13 -17.91 10.55
N LEU A 238 2.43 -17.20 11.64
CA LEU A 238 3.78 -17.14 12.22
C LEU A 238 4.29 -18.52 12.66
N ASP A 239 3.41 -19.40 13.15
CA ASP A 239 3.76 -20.76 13.53
C ASP A 239 4.21 -21.63 12.36
N PHE A 240 3.79 -21.28 11.16
CA PHE A 240 4.18 -21.92 9.90
C PHE A 240 5.36 -21.22 9.20
N GLY A 241 5.92 -20.18 9.82
CA GLY A 241 7.06 -19.43 9.29
C GLY A 241 6.69 -18.43 8.18
N PHE A 242 5.41 -18.12 8.01
CA PHE A 242 5.00 -17.08 7.08
C PHE A 242 4.94 -15.71 7.75
N HIS A 243 5.29 -14.68 6.99
CA HIS A 243 5.02 -13.30 7.38
C HIS A 243 3.52 -13.06 7.43
N ALA A 244 3.03 -12.53 8.55
CA ALA A 244 1.62 -12.22 8.71
C ALA A 244 1.21 -11.10 7.73
N PRO A 245 0.11 -11.26 6.98
CA PRO A 245 -0.43 -10.21 6.12
C PRO A 245 -0.90 -8.99 6.92
N THR A 246 -1.13 -7.88 6.24
CA THR A 246 -1.78 -6.71 6.85
C THR A 246 -3.21 -7.05 7.24
N ILE A 247 -3.57 -6.76 8.48
CA ILE A 247 -4.91 -7.02 9.04
C ILE A 247 -5.60 -5.72 9.41
N TYR A 248 -6.95 -5.76 9.46
CA TYR A 248 -7.82 -4.62 9.81
C TYR A 248 -7.60 -3.39 8.91
N PHE A 249 -7.09 -3.63 7.72
CA PHE A 249 -6.92 -2.62 6.68
C PHE A 249 -7.16 -3.25 5.29
N PRO A 250 -7.84 -2.55 4.37
CA PRO A 250 -8.50 -1.24 4.53
C PRO A 250 -9.68 -1.29 5.52
N LEU A 251 -10.06 -0.14 6.08
CA LEU A 251 -11.12 -0.03 7.08
C LEU A 251 -12.53 -0.31 6.53
N LEU A 252 -12.63 -0.55 5.23
CA LEU A 252 -13.90 -0.82 4.55
C LEU A 252 -14.56 -2.12 5.01
N PHE A 253 -13.77 -3.10 5.48
CA PHE A 253 -14.24 -4.38 6.00
C PHE A 253 -13.75 -4.60 7.42
N HIS A 254 -14.59 -5.19 8.25
CA HIS A 254 -14.31 -5.33 9.70
C HIS A 254 -13.15 -6.30 10.00
N GLU A 255 -13.09 -7.42 9.28
CA GLU A 255 -12.06 -8.46 9.44
C GLU A 255 -11.09 -8.49 8.23
N SER A 256 -10.72 -7.31 7.74
CA SER A 256 -9.81 -7.19 6.59
C SER A 256 -8.53 -8.00 6.79
N LEU A 257 -8.21 -8.81 5.80
CA LEU A 257 -6.96 -9.57 5.64
C LEU A 257 -6.44 -9.29 4.23
N MET A 258 -5.44 -8.41 4.12
CA MET A 258 -4.86 -7.99 2.84
C MET A 258 -3.67 -8.86 2.49
N ILE A 259 -3.72 -9.49 1.33
CA ILE A 259 -2.65 -10.38 0.84
C ILE A 259 -2.08 -9.80 -0.45
N GLU A 260 -0.77 -9.61 -0.44
CA GLU A 260 0.03 -9.12 -1.58
C GLU A 260 1.20 -10.08 -1.82
N PRO A 261 1.04 -11.11 -2.65
CA PRO A 261 2.17 -11.90 -3.13
C PRO A 261 2.94 -11.11 -4.18
N THR A 262 4.25 -11.00 -4.02
CA THR A 262 5.08 -10.30 -4.99
C THR A 262 5.42 -11.18 -6.19
N GLU A 263 5.98 -10.58 -7.23
CA GLU A 263 6.50 -11.30 -8.41
C GLU A 263 7.70 -12.20 -8.09
N THR A 264 8.32 -12.02 -6.92
CA THR A 264 9.49 -12.79 -6.48
C THR A 264 9.13 -14.13 -5.85
N GLU A 265 7.86 -14.34 -5.51
CA GLU A 265 7.41 -15.59 -4.90
C GLU A 265 7.41 -16.73 -5.93
N SER A 266 7.97 -17.88 -5.52
CA SER A 266 7.91 -19.09 -6.34
C SER A 266 6.53 -19.75 -6.25
N LEU A 267 6.16 -20.53 -7.27
CA LEU A 267 4.92 -21.32 -7.24
C LEU A 267 4.88 -22.26 -6.00
N GLU A 268 6.02 -22.87 -5.67
CA GLU A 268 6.14 -23.73 -4.49
C GLU A 268 5.83 -22.96 -3.18
N THR A 269 6.34 -21.73 -3.04
CA THR A 269 6.04 -20.87 -1.87
C THR A 269 4.56 -20.53 -1.81
N ILE A 270 3.97 -20.20 -2.96
CA ILE A 270 2.55 -19.84 -3.06
C ILE A 270 1.66 -21.05 -2.73
N ASP A 271 1.94 -22.23 -3.30
CA ASP A 271 1.19 -23.45 -3.01
C ASP A 271 1.28 -23.85 -1.54
N ASN A 272 2.47 -23.71 -0.92
CA ASN A 272 2.65 -23.94 0.50
C ASN A 272 1.82 -22.93 1.34
N PHE A 273 1.82 -21.65 0.99
CA PHE A 273 0.99 -20.64 1.65
C PHE A 273 -0.50 -20.98 1.54
N ILE A 274 -0.98 -21.36 0.35
CA ILE A 274 -2.36 -21.80 0.14
C ILE A 274 -2.70 -23.00 1.03
N GLY A 275 -1.82 -24.01 1.07
CA GLY A 275 -2.01 -25.19 1.91
C GLY A 275 -2.09 -24.86 3.40
N VAL A 276 -1.25 -23.94 3.88
CA VAL A 276 -1.30 -23.45 5.27
C VAL A 276 -2.58 -22.68 5.56
N MET A 277 -3.03 -21.84 4.65
CA MET A 277 -4.28 -21.09 4.81
C MET A 277 -5.50 -22.03 4.88
N HIS A 278 -5.58 -23.06 4.03
CA HIS A 278 -6.59 -24.11 4.13
C HIS A 278 -6.52 -24.86 5.48
N GLN A 279 -5.30 -25.17 5.95
CA GLN A 279 -5.12 -25.80 7.26
C GLN A 279 -5.63 -24.90 8.39
N ILE A 280 -5.32 -23.61 8.38
CA ILE A 280 -5.81 -22.66 9.40
C ILE A 280 -7.35 -22.57 9.38
N ALA A 281 -7.97 -22.52 8.22
CA ALA A 281 -9.42 -22.52 8.09
C ALA A 281 -10.04 -23.80 8.66
N LYS A 282 -9.44 -24.96 8.42
CA LYS A 282 -9.83 -26.23 8.98
C LYS A 282 -9.67 -26.26 10.50
N GLU A 283 -8.51 -25.84 11.04
CA GLU A 283 -8.26 -25.72 12.47
C GLU A 283 -9.27 -24.78 13.14
N ALA A 284 -9.61 -23.65 12.48
CA ALA A 284 -10.60 -22.71 12.99
C ALA A 284 -12.00 -23.34 13.14
N SER A 285 -12.35 -24.30 12.28
CA SER A 285 -13.61 -25.05 12.36
C SER A 285 -13.56 -26.20 13.38
N GLU A 286 -12.51 -27.02 13.35
CA GLU A 286 -12.42 -28.27 14.14
C GLU A 286 -11.83 -28.04 15.54
N THR A 287 -10.85 -27.17 15.69
CA THR A 287 -10.09 -26.92 16.93
C THR A 287 -9.79 -25.44 17.11
N PRO A 288 -10.80 -24.54 17.20
CA PRO A 288 -10.62 -23.09 17.16
C PRO A 288 -9.66 -22.55 18.23
N ASP A 289 -9.50 -23.23 19.35
CA ASP A 289 -8.59 -22.82 20.43
C ASP A 289 -7.12 -22.87 20.00
N VAL A 290 -6.76 -23.74 19.06
CA VAL A 290 -5.40 -23.79 18.49
C VAL A 290 -5.09 -22.47 17.77
N VAL A 291 -6.03 -21.97 16.97
CA VAL A 291 -5.87 -20.73 16.23
C VAL A 291 -5.95 -19.50 17.15
N LYS A 292 -6.87 -19.52 18.13
CA LYS A 292 -7.04 -18.41 19.09
C LYS A 292 -5.85 -18.20 20.00
N ASN A 293 -5.13 -19.28 20.35
CA ASN A 293 -3.96 -19.20 21.22
C ASN A 293 -2.63 -19.09 20.46
N ALA A 294 -2.67 -19.02 19.13
CA ALA A 294 -1.48 -18.81 18.31
C ALA A 294 -0.87 -17.40 18.54
N PRO A 295 0.46 -17.23 18.36
CA PRO A 295 1.42 -18.22 17.91
C PRO A 295 1.85 -19.17 19.06
N LEU A 296 2.05 -20.44 18.72
CA LEU A 296 2.41 -21.50 19.68
C LEU A 296 3.91 -21.82 19.66
N ASN A 297 4.58 -21.56 18.52
CA ASN A 297 5.95 -21.97 18.25
C ASN A 297 6.96 -20.81 18.28
N THR A 298 6.53 -19.61 18.60
CA THR A 298 7.39 -18.42 18.67
C THR A 298 7.85 -18.17 20.11
N PRO A 299 9.02 -17.51 20.33
CA PRO A 299 9.50 -17.18 21.68
C PRO A 299 8.55 -16.26 22.47
N ILE A 300 7.77 -15.44 21.79
CA ILE A 300 6.77 -14.52 22.37
C ILE A 300 5.43 -14.82 21.70
N SER A 301 4.41 -15.07 22.52
CA SER A 301 3.08 -15.39 21.99
C SER A 301 2.12 -14.18 21.99
N HIS A 302 1.68 -13.72 23.14
CA HIS A 302 0.76 -12.61 23.30
C HIS A 302 1.38 -11.51 24.19
N PRO A 303 2.00 -10.46 23.59
CA PRO A 303 2.45 -9.31 24.38
C PRO A 303 1.25 -8.60 25.01
N ASP A 304 1.45 -8.06 26.21
CA ASP A 304 0.49 -7.18 26.87
C ASP A 304 0.59 -5.78 26.27
N ASP A 305 -0.10 -5.57 25.16
CA ASP A 305 -0.08 -4.31 24.41
C ASP A 305 -0.61 -3.14 25.25
N THR A 306 -1.60 -3.41 26.12
CA THR A 306 -2.17 -2.41 27.01
C THR A 306 -1.15 -1.94 28.04
N ARG A 307 -0.45 -2.87 28.68
CA ARG A 307 0.63 -2.56 29.60
C ARG A 307 1.79 -1.84 28.91
N ALA A 308 2.18 -2.31 27.72
CA ALA A 308 3.25 -1.69 26.95
C ALA A 308 2.93 -0.23 26.56
N ALA A 309 1.68 0.06 26.25
CA ALA A 309 1.24 1.41 25.91
C ALA A 309 1.09 2.34 27.14
N LEU A 310 0.51 1.84 28.24
CA LEU A 310 0.22 2.64 29.43
C LEU A 310 1.41 2.75 30.40
N HIS A 311 2.25 1.72 30.45
CA HIS A 311 3.37 1.61 31.38
C HIS A 311 4.63 1.13 30.66
N PRO A 312 5.16 1.88 29.66
CA PRO A 312 6.32 1.47 28.90
C PRO A 312 7.56 1.43 29.80
N VAL A 313 8.36 0.36 29.70
CA VAL A 313 9.69 0.27 30.32
C VAL A 313 10.68 0.94 29.37
N VAL A 314 11.16 2.12 29.73
CA VAL A 314 11.98 2.97 28.85
C VAL A 314 13.42 3.10 29.28
N THR A 315 13.80 2.55 30.45
CA THR A 315 15.18 2.57 30.97
C THR A 315 15.68 1.17 31.32
N PHE A 316 17.01 1.01 31.31
CA PHE A 316 17.64 -0.25 31.71
C PHE A 316 17.41 -0.57 33.20
N ASP A 317 17.38 0.44 34.06
CA ASP A 317 17.18 0.27 35.50
C ASP A 317 15.77 -0.25 35.81
N GLU A 318 14.76 0.28 35.16
CA GLU A 318 13.39 -0.23 35.25
C GLU A 318 13.29 -1.69 34.78
N LEU A 319 13.93 -2.02 33.64
CA LEU A 319 13.96 -3.39 33.14
C LEU A 319 14.62 -4.34 34.14
N SER A 320 15.74 -3.92 34.73
CA SER A 320 16.49 -4.73 35.71
C SER A 320 15.68 -4.97 36.98
N SER A 321 14.84 -4.00 37.39
CA SER A 321 13.97 -4.14 38.57
C SER A 321 12.81 -5.12 38.35
N LEU A 322 12.39 -5.35 37.11
CA LEU A 322 11.32 -6.31 36.78
C LEU A 322 11.81 -7.76 36.66
N GLN A 323 13.13 -7.97 36.58
CA GLN A 323 13.76 -9.30 36.48
C GLN A 323 14.17 -9.87 37.86
N GLN A 324 14.02 -9.10 38.91
CA GLN A 324 14.21 -9.51 40.31
C GLN A 324 12.87 -9.88 40.96
#